data_8ee9d459fb238556f24c5f3d8e677d01
#
_entry.id   8ee9d459fb238556f24c5f3d8e677d01
#
_cell.length_a   1.000
_cell.length_b   1.000
_cell.length_c   1.000
_cell.angle_alpha   90.00
_cell.angle_beta   90.00
_cell.angle_gamma   90.00
#
_symmetry.space_group_name_H-M   'P 1'
#
loop_
_entity.id
_entity.type
_entity.pdbx_description
1 polymer ?
#
loop_
_entity_poly.entity_id
_entity_poly.type
_entity_poly.pdbx_seq_one_letter_code
_entity_poly.pdbx_strand_id
1 'polypeptide(L)'
;MTPQTTNRRRVPPLLRWLALPLLLAGLAFAWWTLSPLLLNTRVDEAFPTAIAAPTVAAVVVAAPTVAPALPTAVAVVEVAPTVAPAPPTVAPVQPTAIAEPVALVSGSFTRVDSLHAAEGTAAIYQLPDGSRVLRLENFSAQNGPDLYVSLSGHPMPRSNAETHDSGYVELERLKANQGNQNYALPAGLDLAAFKSVVIYCKAFSVVFSTAELLQAS
;
A
#
# COMPACT_ATOMS: atom_id res chain seq x y z
N MET A 1 13.18 77.09 7.24
CA MET A 1 12.81 75.84 6.61
C MET A 1 14.10 75.08 6.34
N THR A 2 14.47 74.12 7.17
CA THR A 2 15.68 73.28 7.02
C THR A 2 15.33 72.03 6.21
N PRO A 3 16.04 71.71 5.14
CA PRO A 3 15.78 70.52 4.32
C PRO A 3 16.18 69.27 5.14
N GLN A 4 15.25 68.35 5.30
CA GLN A 4 15.52 67.01 5.86
C GLN A 4 16.26 66.19 4.83
N THR A 5 17.53 65.92 5.05
CA THR A 5 18.35 65.00 4.25
C THR A 5 17.94 63.57 4.63
N THR A 6 17.20 62.93 3.76
CA THR A 6 16.91 61.47 3.84
C THR A 6 18.22 60.71 3.63
N ASN A 7 18.78 60.20 4.72
CA ASN A 7 19.96 59.35 4.72
C ASN A 7 19.62 57.98 4.15
N ARG A 8 19.69 57.78 2.81
CA ARG A 8 19.58 56.47 2.18
C ARG A 8 20.82 55.67 2.56
N ARG A 9 20.70 54.79 3.52
CA ARG A 9 21.72 53.80 3.89
C ARG A 9 22.00 52.95 2.67
N ARG A 10 23.15 53.16 2.04
CA ARG A 10 23.66 52.34 0.90
C ARG A 10 24.04 50.97 1.46
N VAL A 11 23.29 49.93 1.09
CA VAL A 11 23.60 48.54 1.41
C VAL A 11 24.98 48.20 0.82
N PRO A 12 25.94 47.72 1.64
CA PRO A 12 27.27 47.41 1.17
C PRO A 12 27.24 46.38 0.04
N PRO A 13 28.12 46.48 -0.99
CA PRO A 13 28.08 45.60 -2.13
C PRO A 13 28.26 44.11 -1.80
N LEU A 14 29.00 43.78 -0.74
CA LEU A 14 29.15 42.42 -0.24
C LEU A 14 27.80 41.81 0.18
N LEU A 15 26.89 42.59 0.76
CA LEU A 15 25.58 42.09 1.20
C LEU A 15 24.68 41.76 0.00
N ARG A 16 24.89 42.42 -1.14
CA ARG A 16 24.17 42.10 -2.39
C ARG A 16 24.60 40.77 -3.03
N TRP A 17 25.90 40.44 -2.93
CA TRP A 17 26.41 39.17 -3.43
C TRP A 17 26.01 37.96 -2.61
N LEU A 18 25.77 38.15 -1.30
CA LEU A 18 25.27 37.10 -0.42
C LEU A 18 23.74 36.97 -0.45
N ALA A 19 23.03 38.05 -0.79
CA ALA A 19 21.55 38.02 -0.83
C ALA A 19 21.00 37.11 -1.94
N LEU A 20 21.64 37.10 -3.10
CA LEU A 20 21.20 36.29 -4.26
C LEU A 20 21.28 34.77 -3.98
N PRO A 21 22.40 34.19 -3.51
CA PRO A 21 22.47 32.78 -3.20
C PRO A 21 21.55 32.37 -2.04
N LEU A 22 21.36 33.24 -1.02
CA LEU A 22 20.40 33.00 0.06
C LEU A 22 18.96 32.99 -0.45
N LEU A 23 18.61 33.90 -1.36
CA LEU A 23 17.30 33.91 -2.01
C LEU A 23 17.06 32.64 -2.82
N LEU A 24 18.05 32.23 -3.63
CA LEU A 24 17.97 31.02 -4.44
C LEU A 24 17.88 29.76 -3.57
N ALA A 25 18.64 29.69 -2.49
CA ALA A 25 18.55 28.61 -1.52
C ALA A 25 17.16 28.56 -0.84
N GLY A 26 16.61 29.72 -0.47
CA GLY A 26 15.27 29.84 0.09
C GLY A 26 14.18 29.40 -0.90
N LEU A 27 14.29 29.79 -2.16
CA LEU A 27 13.37 29.36 -3.23
C LEU A 27 13.49 27.86 -3.52
N ALA A 28 14.69 27.31 -3.55
CA ALA A 28 14.91 25.88 -3.72
C ALA A 28 14.35 25.08 -2.55
N PHE A 29 14.55 25.55 -1.34
CA PHE A 29 13.97 24.95 -0.13
C PHE A 29 12.43 25.03 -0.13
N ALA A 30 11.87 26.20 -0.48
CA ALA A 30 10.42 26.37 -0.60
C ALA A 30 9.84 25.46 -1.70
N TRP A 31 10.51 25.35 -2.84
CA TRP A 31 10.11 24.42 -3.90
C TRP A 31 10.17 22.97 -3.41
N TRP A 32 11.26 22.57 -2.77
CA TRP A 32 11.41 21.19 -2.25
C TRP A 32 10.33 20.83 -1.23
N THR A 33 9.95 21.76 -0.36
CA THR A 33 8.91 21.53 0.66
C THR A 33 7.49 21.60 0.13
N LEU A 34 7.23 22.44 -0.90
CA LEU A 34 5.89 22.68 -1.45
C LEU A 34 5.59 21.79 -2.68
N SER A 35 6.61 21.28 -3.38
CA SER A 35 6.40 20.49 -4.59
C SER A 35 5.53 19.24 -4.37
N PRO A 36 5.59 18.50 -3.25
CA PRO A 36 4.69 17.37 -3.02
C PRO A 36 3.21 17.75 -2.91
N LEU A 37 2.92 19.01 -2.58
CA LEU A 37 1.54 19.51 -2.52
C LEU A 37 0.99 19.92 -3.89
N LEU A 38 1.88 20.15 -4.87
CA LEU A 38 1.52 20.65 -6.20
C LEU A 38 1.66 19.59 -7.29
N LEU A 39 2.48 18.57 -7.07
CA LEU A 39 2.74 17.55 -8.07
C LEU A 39 1.83 16.33 -7.86
N ASN A 40 1.06 15.99 -8.89
CA ASN A 40 0.31 14.75 -8.90
C ASN A 40 1.27 13.59 -9.15
N THR A 41 1.10 12.54 -8.35
CA THR A 41 1.75 11.26 -8.55
C THR A 41 0.70 10.23 -8.97
N ARG A 42 1.05 9.35 -9.91
CA ARG A 42 0.14 8.33 -10.41
C ARG A 42 0.74 6.95 -10.26
N VAL A 43 -0.07 6.02 -9.78
CA VAL A 43 0.25 4.59 -9.70
C VAL A 43 -0.94 3.80 -10.27
N ASP A 44 -0.67 2.92 -11.23
CA ASP A 44 -1.69 2.02 -11.76
C ASP A 44 -1.25 0.56 -11.52
N GLU A 45 -1.60 0.04 -10.36
CA GLU A 45 -1.36 -1.37 -10.02
C GLU A 45 -2.35 -2.26 -10.76
N ALA A 46 -1.86 -3.43 -11.22
CA ALA A 46 -2.72 -4.42 -11.83
C ALA A 46 -3.78 -4.93 -10.84
N PHE A 47 -4.87 -5.47 -11.35
CA PHE A 47 -5.89 -6.11 -10.50
C PHE A 47 -5.24 -7.29 -9.75
N PRO A 48 -5.43 -7.40 -8.43
CA PRO A 48 -4.79 -8.45 -7.64
C PRO A 48 -5.43 -9.80 -7.96
N THR A 49 -4.65 -10.70 -8.55
CA THR A 49 -5.10 -12.08 -8.85
C THR A 49 -4.78 -13.05 -7.72
N ALA A 50 -3.72 -12.79 -6.96
CA ALA A 50 -3.35 -13.41 -5.68
C ALA A 50 -2.27 -12.53 -5.03
N ILE A 51 -2.24 -12.45 -3.71
CA ILE A 51 -1.06 -11.91 -3.01
C ILE A 51 -0.01 -13.02 -3.07
N ALA A 52 1.10 -12.80 -3.79
CA ALA A 52 2.22 -13.73 -3.75
C ALA A 52 2.63 -13.88 -2.28
N ALA A 53 2.40 -15.06 -1.71
CA ALA A 53 2.96 -15.38 -0.39
C ALA A 53 4.46 -15.08 -0.45
N PRO A 54 5.06 -14.50 0.58
CA PRO A 54 6.50 -14.29 0.61
C PRO A 54 7.14 -15.65 0.36
N THR A 55 7.87 -15.78 -0.74
CA THR A 55 8.67 -16.96 -1.03
C THR A 55 9.71 -17.06 0.08
N VAL A 56 9.43 -17.81 1.13
CA VAL A 56 10.43 -18.29 2.05
C VAL A 56 11.37 -19.14 1.20
N ALA A 57 12.51 -18.55 0.81
CA ALA A 57 13.55 -19.31 0.17
C ALA A 57 13.86 -20.48 1.12
N ALA A 58 13.51 -21.69 0.68
CA ALA A 58 13.84 -22.89 1.41
C ALA A 58 15.37 -22.94 1.50
N VAL A 59 15.88 -22.61 2.68
CA VAL A 59 17.27 -22.85 3.01
C VAL A 59 17.42 -24.36 3.02
N VAL A 60 17.93 -24.91 1.94
CA VAL A 60 18.37 -26.29 1.90
C VAL A 60 19.59 -26.36 2.82
N VAL A 61 19.33 -26.75 4.06
CA VAL A 61 20.40 -27.15 4.98
C VAL A 61 20.94 -28.46 4.42
N ALA A 62 22.10 -28.38 3.77
CA ALA A 62 22.86 -29.56 3.38
C ALA A 62 23.21 -30.35 4.65
N ALA A 63 22.67 -31.55 4.75
CA ALA A 63 23.01 -32.47 5.81
C ALA A 63 24.52 -32.81 5.73
N PRO A 64 25.24 -32.87 6.86
CA PRO A 64 26.64 -33.26 6.85
C PRO A 64 26.79 -34.72 6.39
N THR A 65 27.53 -34.92 5.31
CA THR A 65 27.94 -36.20 4.82
C THR A 65 28.89 -36.84 5.86
N VAL A 66 28.38 -37.82 6.57
CA VAL A 66 29.25 -38.71 7.40
C VAL A 66 29.80 -39.78 6.48
N ALA A 67 31.12 -39.83 6.36
CA ALA A 67 31.86 -40.86 5.62
C ALA A 67 31.69 -42.23 6.28
N PRO A 68 31.52 -43.29 5.52
CA PRO A 68 31.44 -44.65 6.08
C PRO A 68 32.80 -45.25 6.31
N ALA A 69 33.02 -45.82 7.51
CA ALA A 69 34.09 -46.77 7.75
C ALA A 69 33.65 -48.20 7.36
N LEU A 70 34.45 -48.86 6.56
CA LEU A 70 34.43 -50.34 6.37
C LEU A 70 35.00 -51.02 7.65
N PRO A 71 34.83 -52.36 7.85
CA PRO A 71 34.69 -53.47 6.91
C PRO A 71 33.93 -54.73 7.42
N THR A 72 33.81 -55.67 6.52
CA THR A 72 34.05 -57.14 6.65
C THR A 72 32.82 -58.06 6.77
N ALA A 73 32.82 -58.95 5.76
CA ALA A 73 32.50 -60.38 5.70
C ALA A 73 31.04 -60.88 5.52
N VAL A 74 30.84 -61.29 4.32
CA VAL A 74 30.31 -62.59 3.79
C VAL A 74 29.12 -63.27 4.47
N ALA A 75 27.99 -63.30 3.75
CA ALA A 75 27.14 -64.51 3.64
C ALA A 75 26.35 -64.42 2.36
N VAL A 76 26.52 -65.44 1.52
CA VAL A 76 25.80 -65.71 0.31
C VAL A 76 24.39 -66.20 0.66
N VAL A 77 23.35 -65.53 0.19
CA VAL A 77 21.99 -66.07 0.15
C VAL A 77 21.38 -65.77 -1.24
N GLU A 78 20.94 -66.83 -1.82
CA GLU A 78 20.30 -67.08 -3.08
C GLU A 78 19.17 -66.08 -3.44
N VAL A 79 19.20 -65.54 -4.64
CA VAL A 79 18.28 -64.52 -5.16
C VAL A 79 17.07 -65.18 -5.81
N ALA A 80 15.89 -64.91 -5.26
CA ALA A 80 14.63 -65.07 -5.96
C ALA A 80 14.36 -63.83 -6.87
N PRO A 81 13.78 -63.96 -8.08
CA PRO A 81 13.57 -62.84 -8.97
C PRO A 81 12.48 -61.88 -8.42
N THR A 82 12.86 -60.70 -8.02
CA THR A 82 11.95 -59.65 -7.64
C THR A 82 11.32 -59.02 -8.89
N VAL A 83 10.03 -59.14 -9.01
CA VAL A 83 9.21 -58.46 -10.02
C VAL A 83 9.39 -56.95 -9.86
N ALA A 84 9.82 -56.29 -10.94
CA ALA A 84 9.97 -54.85 -10.96
C ALA A 84 8.61 -54.15 -10.72
N PRO A 85 8.53 -53.15 -9.82
CA PRO A 85 7.31 -52.33 -9.66
C PRO A 85 7.05 -51.53 -10.93
N ALA A 86 5.80 -51.55 -11.40
CA ALA A 86 5.34 -50.74 -12.52
C ALA A 86 5.56 -49.22 -12.21
N PRO A 87 5.91 -48.40 -13.20
CA PRO A 87 6.07 -46.96 -13.00
C PRO A 87 4.75 -46.34 -12.53
N PRO A 88 4.77 -45.39 -11.61
CA PRO A 88 3.56 -44.71 -11.17
C PRO A 88 2.90 -43.98 -12.34
N THR A 89 1.67 -44.37 -12.65
CA THR A 89 0.82 -43.64 -13.61
C THR A 89 0.54 -42.27 -13.03
N VAL A 90 1.16 -41.25 -13.58
CA VAL A 90 0.86 -39.85 -13.24
C VAL A 90 -0.53 -39.55 -13.78
N ALA A 91 -1.52 -39.41 -12.89
CA ALA A 91 -2.84 -38.96 -13.27
C ALA A 91 -2.71 -37.55 -13.91
N PRO A 92 -3.46 -37.25 -15.00
CA PRO A 92 -3.42 -35.95 -15.62
C PRO A 92 -3.87 -34.91 -14.56
N VAL A 93 -3.00 -33.97 -14.27
CA VAL A 93 -3.33 -32.82 -13.43
C VAL A 93 -4.36 -32.00 -14.20
N GLN A 94 -5.63 -32.09 -13.80
CA GLN A 94 -6.65 -31.19 -14.32
C GLN A 94 -6.21 -29.77 -13.98
N PRO A 95 -6.26 -28.82 -14.95
CA PRO A 95 -6.03 -27.43 -14.63
C PRO A 95 -7.08 -27.00 -13.61
N THR A 96 -6.65 -26.75 -12.38
CA THR A 96 -7.50 -26.15 -11.35
C THR A 96 -7.96 -24.81 -11.91
N ALA A 97 -9.26 -24.64 -12.09
CA ALA A 97 -9.84 -23.36 -12.49
C ALA A 97 -9.31 -22.31 -11.50
N ILE A 98 -8.63 -21.29 -12.01
CA ILE A 98 -8.17 -20.17 -11.19
C ILE A 98 -9.45 -19.49 -10.71
N ALA A 99 -9.74 -19.62 -9.42
CA ALA A 99 -10.88 -18.93 -8.83
C ALA A 99 -10.67 -17.42 -9.00
N GLU A 100 -11.72 -16.71 -9.40
CA GLU A 100 -11.65 -15.26 -9.57
C GLU A 100 -11.82 -14.54 -8.23
N PRO A 101 -11.22 -13.34 -8.05
CA PRO A 101 -11.48 -12.50 -6.89
C PRO A 101 -12.95 -12.14 -6.77
N VAL A 102 -13.51 -12.23 -5.57
CA VAL A 102 -14.92 -11.92 -5.28
C VAL A 102 -15.02 -10.58 -4.59
N ALA A 103 -15.77 -9.65 -5.14
CA ALA A 103 -16.06 -8.37 -4.48
C ALA A 103 -17.01 -8.62 -3.30
N LEU A 104 -16.61 -8.18 -2.11
CA LEU A 104 -17.40 -8.30 -0.87
C LEU A 104 -18.24 -7.04 -0.63
N VAL A 105 -17.59 -5.89 -0.67
CA VAL A 105 -18.20 -4.57 -0.44
C VAL A 105 -17.57 -3.55 -1.37
N SER A 106 -18.31 -2.51 -1.73
CA SER A 106 -17.80 -1.41 -2.56
C SER A 106 -18.48 -0.09 -2.23
N GLY A 107 -17.83 1.02 -2.61
CA GLY A 107 -18.36 2.36 -2.44
C GLY A 107 -17.64 3.37 -3.30
N SER A 108 -18.26 4.53 -3.49
CA SER A 108 -17.67 5.65 -4.22
C SER A 108 -17.20 6.73 -3.27
N PHE A 109 -16.04 7.32 -3.56
CA PHE A 109 -15.53 8.43 -2.79
C PHE A 109 -16.39 9.67 -2.94
N THR A 110 -16.61 10.35 -1.81
CA THR A 110 -17.40 11.58 -1.74
C THR A 110 -16.56 12.72 -1.18
N ARG A 111 -16.82 13.91 -1.69
CA ARG A 111 -16.18 15.14 -1.23
C ARG A 111 -16.58 15.48 0.21
N VAL A 112 -15.60 15.87 1.04
CA VAL A 112 -15.87 16.39 2.39
C VAL A 112 -16.17 17.89 2.33
N ASP A 113 -15.31 18.66 1.66
CA ASP A 113 -15.46 20.12 1.47
C ASP A 113 -14.79 20.59 0.16
N SER A 114 -14.61 21.90 -0.01
CA SER A 114 -14.00 22.47 -1.22
C SER A 114 -12.50 22.20 -1.37
N LEU A 115 -11.80 21.91 -0.27
CA LEU A 115 -10.36 21.66 -0.21
C LEU A 115 -10.00 20.19 -0.01
N HIS A 116 -10.96 19.38 0.46
CA HIS A 116 -10.75 17.97 0.77
C HIS A 116 -11.71 17.11 -0.05
N ALA A 117 -11.17 16.49 -1.08
CA ALA A 117 -11.94 15.65 -2.00
C ALA A 117 -11.09 14.51 -2.57
N ALA A 118 -11.77 13.39 -2.81
CA ALA A 118 -11.32 12.38 -3.74
C ALA A 118 -12.50 11.91 -4.59
N GLU A 119 -12.16 11.27 -5.72
CA GLU A 119 -13.08 10.65 -6.68
C GLU A 119 -12.60 9.23 -6.95
N GLY A 120 -13.45 8.41 -7.57
CA GLY A 120 -13.21 7.02 -7.85
C GLY A 120 -13.97 6.10 -6.90
N THR A 121 -13.63 4.82 -6.92
CA THR A 121 -14.29 3.78 -6.13
C THR A 121 -13.30 3.06 -5.22
N ALA A 122 -13.80 2.55 -4.12
CA ALA A 122 -13.12 1.64 -3.22
C ALA A 122 -13.89 0.33 -3.15
N ALA A 123 -13.22 -0.80 -3.32
CA ALA A 123 -13.86 -2.11 -3.20
C ALA A 123 -12.94 -3.08 -2.45
N ILE A 124 -13.53 -3.91 -1.59
CA ILE A 124 -12.80 -4.96 -0.90
C ILE A 124 -13.11 -6.29 -1.59
N TYR A 125 -12.04 -6.95 -2.02
CA TYR A 125 -12.10 -8.24 -2.67
C TYR A 125 -11.54 -9.33 -1.76
N GLN A 126 -12.16 -10.51 -1.83
CA GLN A 126 -11.56 -11.74 -1.35
C GLN A 126 -10.86 -12.43 -2.51
N LEU A 127 -9.58 -12.73 -2.34
CA LEU A 127 -8.76 -13.42 -3.31
C LEU A 127 -8.92 -14.94 -3.18
N PRO A 128 -8.54 -15.71 -4.21
CA PRO A 128 -8.66 -17.18 -4.21
C PRO A 128 -7.92 -17.89 -3.07
N ASP A 129 -6.87 -17.28 -2.54
CA ASP A 129 -6.10 -17.78 -1.40
C ASP A 129 -6.74 -17.46 -0.03
N GLY A 130 -7.92 -16.80 -0.04
CA GLY A 130 -8.63 -16.36 1.15
C GLY A 130 -8.16 -15.03 1.73
N SER A 131 -7.08 -14.45 1.22
CA SER A 131 -6.63 -13.10 1.61
C SER A 131 -7.61 -12.04 1.10
N ARG A 132 -7.55 -10.84 1.70
CA ARG A 132 -8.43 -9.74 1.32
C ARG A 132 -7.61 -8.51 0.96
N VAL A 133 -8.08 -7.79 -0.04
CA VAL A 133 -7.44 -6.58 -0.56
C VAL A 133 -8.49 -5.49 -0.74
N LEU A 134 -8.15 -4.29 -0.29
CA LEU A 134 -8.86 -3.08 -0.67
C LEU A 134 -8.24 -2.56 -1.98
N ARG A 135 -9.08 -2.35 -2.97
CA ARG A 135 -8.69 -1.76 -4.24
C ARG A 135 -9.34 -0.40 -4.43
N LEU A 136 -8.55 0.59 -4.76
CA LEU A 136 -9.01 1.88 -5.25
C LEU A 136 -8.94 1.87 -6.77
N GLU A 137 -10.01 2.27 -7.45
CA GLU A 137 -10.09 2.32 -8.91
C GLU A 137 -10.51 3.71 -9.40
N ASN A 138 -9.88 4.13 -10.50
CA ASN A 138 -10.07 5.47 -11.07
C ASN A 138 -9.90 6.57 -10.00
N PHE A 139 -9.03 6.28 -9.03
CA PHE A 139 -8.85 7.14 -7.88
C PHE A 139 -8.14 8.43 -8.25
N SER A 140 -8.64 9.54 -7.73
CA SER A 140 -8.01 10.86 -7.81
C SER A 140 -8.36 11.65 -6.56
N ALA A 141 -7.35 12.06 -5.82
CA ALA A 141 -7.49 12.88 -4.62
C ALA A 141 -6.72 14.18 -4.75
N GLN A 142 -7.18 15.21 -4.03
CA GLN A 142 -6.37 16.40 -3.81
C GLN A 142 -5.11 16.05 -3.03
N ASN A 143 -4.03 16.79 -3.29
CA ASN A 143 -2.75 16.57 -2.64
C ASN A 143 -2.81 16.97 -1.16
N GLY A 144 -2.20 16.13 -0.33
CA GLY A 144 -2.01 16.39 1.09
C GLY A 144 -0.63 15.88 1.54
N PRO A 145 -0.04 16.46 2.59
CA PRO A 145 1.35 16.16 2.95
C PRO A 145 1.53 14.76 3.55
N ASP A 146 0.47 14.17 4.10
CA ASP A 146 0.59 12.91 4.85
C ASP A 146 -0.74 12.12 4.81
N LEU A 147 -1.12 11.68 3.60
CA LEU A 147 -2.38 10.96 3.37
C LEU A 147 -2.21 9.46 3.63
N TYR A 148 -3.19 8.90 4.32
CA TYR A 148 -3.31 7.46 4.62
C TYR A 148 -4.66 6.92 4.15
N VAL A 149 -4.65 5.64 3.82
CA VAL A 149 -5.85 4.86 3.57
C VAL A 149 -6.20 4.11 4.83
N SER A 150 -7.44 4.24 5.27
CA SER A 150 -7.92 3.69 6.53
C SER A 150 -9.34 3.14 6.39
N LEU A 151 -9.75 2.29 7.33
CA LEU A 151 -11.13 1.84 7.50
C LEU A 151 -11.71 2.46 8.76
N SER A 152 -12.98 2.87 8.70
CA SER A 152 -13.74 3.39 9.85
C SER A 152 -15.05 2.63 10.03
N GLY A 153 -15.45 2.45 11.28
CA GLY A 153 -16.77 1.92 11.65
C GLY A 153 -17.91 2.92 11.41
N HIS A 154 -17.59 4.21 11.26
CA HIS A 154 -18.59 5.22 10.87
C HIS A 154 -18.83 5.17 9.35
N PRO A 155 -20.09 5.22 8.87
CA PRO A 155 -20.41 5.07 7.44
C PRO A 155 -19.86 6.21 6.58
N MET A 156 -19.92 7.45 7.06
CA MET A 156 -19.51 8.66 6.33
C MET A 156 -18.84 9.67 7.26
N PRO A 157 -17.66 9.38 7.84
CA PRO A 157 -17.01 10.32 8.74
C PRO A 157 -16.51 11.55 7.99
N ARG A 158 -16.67 12.72 8.60
CA ARG A 158 -16.24 14.03 8.07
C ARG A 158 -15.27 14.75 9.01
N SER A 159 -15.05 14.18 10.19
CA SER A 159 -14.17 14.72 11.22
C SER A 159 -13.25 13.63 11.78
N ASN A 160 -12.19 14.08 12.48
CA ASN A 160 -11.28 13.18 13.17
C ASN A 160 -12.00 12.31 14.23
N ALA A 161 -12.91 12.89 15.00
CA ALA A 161 -13.67 12.19 16.02
C ALA A 161 -14.52 11.07 15.39
N GLU A 162 -15.36 11.41 14.42
CA GLU A 162 -16.21 10.44 13.72
C GLU A 162 -15.40 9.29 13.08
N THR A 163 -14.19 9.57 12.56
CA THR A 163 -13.32 8.57 11.97
C THR A 163 -12.90 7.50 12.98
N HIS A 164 -12.69 7.87 14.25
CA HIS A 164 -12.11 7.00 15.28
C HIS A 164 -13.11 6.46 16.28
N ASP A 165 -14.26 7.11 16.49
CA ASP A 165 -15.21 6.78 17.56
C ASP A 165 -15.87 5.38 17.43
N SER A 166 -16.03 4.88 16.20
CA SER A 166 -16.73 3.61 15.92
C SER A 166 -15.82 2.46 15.50
N GLY A 167 -14.52 2.58 15.77
CA GLY A 167 -13.49 1.65 15.31
C GLY A 167 -12.72 2.22 14.12
N TYR A 168 -11.41 2.02 14.14
CA TYR A 168 -10.48 2.56 13.16
C TYR A 168 -9.32 1.59 12.90
N VAL A 169 -9.00 1.37 11.64
CA VAL A 169 -7.81 0.64 11.21
C VAL A 169 -7.10 1.44 10.12
N GLU A 170 -5.87 1.84 10.41
CA GLU A 170 -4.99 2.40 9.40
C GLU A 170 -4.36 1.25 8.61
N LEU A 171 -4.44 1.32 7.28
CA LEU A 171 -3.83 0.32 6.41
C LEU A 171 -2.41 0.75 6.04
N GLU A 172 -2.30 1.69 5.12
CA GLU A 172 -1.01 2.16 4.61
C GLU A 172 -1.09 3.64 4.23
N ARG A 173 0.08 4.24 4.03
CA ARG A 173 0.18 5.56 3.41
C ARG A 173 -0.35 5.49 1.97
N LEU A 174 -1.07 6.52 1.54
CA LEU A 174 -1.55 6.63 0.16
C LEU A 174 -0.35 6.60 -0.80
N LYS A 175 -0.32 5.64 -1.70
CA LYS A 175 0.82 5.38 -2.61
C LYS A 175 0.98 6.51 -3.65
N ALA A 176 -0.16 7.00 -4.14
CA ALA A 176 -0.23 8.12 -5.08
C ALA A 176 -1.58 8.82 -4.96
N ASN A 177 -1.66 10.08 -5.34
CA ASN A 177 -2.93 10.80 -5.34
C ASN A 177 -3.80 10.47 -6.56
N GLN A 178 -3.30 9.70 -7.54
CA GLN A 178 -4.05 9.25 -8.72
C GLN A 178 -3.77 7.78 -9.07
N GLY A 179 -4.77 7.13 -9.70
CA GLY A 179 -4.64 5.83 -10.34
C GLY A 179 -5.21 4.67 -9.52
N ASN A 180 -4.94 3.45 -9.97
CA ASN A 180 -5.45 2.23 -9.36
C ASN A 180 -4.46 1.69 -8.35
N GLN A 181 -4.92 1.40 -7.12
CA GLN A 181 -4.04 1.04 -6.01
C GLN A 181 -4.64 -0.08 -5.19
N ASN A 182 -3.80 -0.98 -4.68
CA ASN A 182 -4.21 -2.12 -3.86
C ASN A 182 -3.60 -2.00 -2.46
N TYR A 183 -4.36 -2.36 -1.43
CA TYR A 183 -3.95 -2.32 -0.03
C TYR A 183 -4.32 -3.64 0.63
N ALA A 184 -3.34 -4.36 1.16
CA ALA A 184 -3.60 -5.61 1.85
C ALA A 184 -4.39 -5.34 3.15
N LEU A 185 -5.43 -6.14 3.41
CA LEU A 185 -6.11 -6.08 4.69
C LEU A 185 -5.46 -7.04 5.69
N PRO A 186 -5.38 -6.66 6.98
CA PRO A 186 -4.91 -7.55 8.02
C PRO A 186 -5.71 -8.87 8.05
N ALA A 187 -5.01 -9.98 8.24
CA ALA A 187 -5.65 -11.27 8.40
C ALA A 187 -6.57 -11.25 9.66
N GLY A 188 -7.75 -11.86 9.54
CA GLY A 188 -8.71 -11.92 10.65
C GLY A 188 -9.48 -10.63 10.94
N LEU A 189 -9.33 -9.58 10.14
CA LEU A 189 -10.09 -8.35 10.30
C LEU A 189 -11.59 -8.63 10.14
N ASP A 190 -12.41 -8.24 11.12
CA ASP A 190 -13.86 -8.30 11.00
C ASP A 190 -14.38 -7.15 10.13
N LEU A 191 -14.67 -7.44 8.86
CA LEU A 191 -15.17 -6.44 7.92
C LEU A 191 -16.54 -5.88 8.30
N ALA A 192 -17.35 -6.61 9.05
CA ALA A 192 -18.68 -6.14 9.45
C ALA A 192 -18.63 -4.94 10.40
N ALA A 193 -17.50 -4.77 11.10
CA ALA A 193 -17.24 -3.64 11.97
C ALA A 193 -16.95 -2.35 11.22
N PHE A 194 -16.59 -2.41 9.93
CA PHE A 194 -16.18 -1.26 9.13
C PHE A 194 -17.23 -0.90 8.08
N LYS A 195 -17.55 0.40 8.02
CA LYS A 195 -18.62 0.92 7.15
C LYS A 195 -18.10 1.83 6.06
N SER A 196 -16.83 2.27 6.15
CA SER A 196 -16.25 3.16 5.14
C SER A 196 -14.75 2.99 4.98
N VAL A 197 -14.27 3.36 3.79
CA VAL A 197 -12.87 3.68 3.51
C VAL A 197 -12.67 5.17 3.64
N VAL A 198 -11.62 5.58 4.33
CA VAL A 198 -11.32 6.98 4.61
C VAL A 198 -9.94 7.32 4.06
N ILE A 199 -9.86 8.42 3.31
CA ILE A 199 -8.58 9.08 3.01
C ILE A 199 -8.35 10.13 4.07
N TYR A 200 -7.34 9.93 4.90
CA TYR A 200 -7.10 10.70 6.11
C TYR A 200 -5.72 11.35 6.09
N CYS A 201 -5.65 12.65 6.37
CA CYS A 201 -4.41 13.40 6.51
C CYS A 201 -3.98 13.42 7.98
N LYS A 202 -2.91 12.67 8.32
CA LYS A 202 -2.41 12.59 9.71
C LYS A 202 -1.80 13.90 10.19
N ALA A 203 -1.07 14.58 9.32
CA ALA A 203 -0.39 15.85 9.67
C ALA A 203 -1.35 16.92 10.19
N PHE A 204 -2.59 16.92 9.70
CA PHE A 204 -3.59 17.93 10.06
C PHE A 204 -4.81 17.35 10.80
N SER A 205 -4.86 16.04 10.98
CA SER A 205 -6.00 15.32 11.57
C SER A 205 -7.33 15.62 10.84
N VAL A 206 -7.31 15.56 9.50
CA VAL A 206 -8.43 15.94 8.63
C VAL A 206 -8.82 14.80 7.72
N VAL A 207 -10.13 14.61 7.54
CA VAL A 207 -10.70 13.69 6.53
C VAL A 207 -10.68 14.38 5.17
N PHE A 208 -10.05 13.75 4.17
CA PHE A 208 -10.02 14.22 2.79
C PHE A 208 -11.21 13.70 1.98
N SER A 209 -11.55 12.44 2.19
CA SER A 209 -12.67 11.82 1.48
C SER A 209 -13.08 10.52 2.17
N THR A 210 -14.32 10.13 1.95
CA THR A 210 -14.90 8.91 2.50
C THR A 210 -15.65 8.17 1.40
N ALA A 211 -15.51 6.84 1.35
CA ALA A 211 -16.33 5.95 0.54
C ALA A 211 -17.11 5.02 1.47
N GLU A 212 -18.45 5.16 1.53
CA GLU A 212 -19.30 4.26 2.28
C GLU A 212 -19.30 2.87 1.62
N LEU A 213 -19.04 1.83 2.41
CA LEU A 213 -18.97 0.46 1.95
C LEU A 213 -20.36 -0.21 2.03
N LEU A 214 -20.90 -0.53 0.86
CA LEU A 214 -22.15 -1.26 0.69
C LEU A 214 -21.84 -2.67 0.15
N GLN A 215 -22.77 -3.61 0.37
CA GLN A 215 -22.63 -4.96 -0.20
C GLN A 215 -22.49 -4.87 -1.72
N ALA A 216 -21.51 -5.58 -2.27
CA ALA A 216 -21.36 -5.70 -3.71
C ALA A 216 -22.55 -6.49 -4.28
N SER A 217 -23.18 -5.96 -5.33
CA SER A 217 -24.34 -6.56 -5.99
C SER A 217 -23.93 -7.65 -6.96
#